data_ae9794466f901c90da1b6c72150e3cde
#
_entry.id   ae9794466f901c90da1b6c72150e3cde
#
_cell.length_a   1.000
_cell.length_b   1.000
_cell.length_c   1.000
_cell.angle_alpha   90.00
_cell.angle_beta   90.00
_cell.angle_gamma   90.00
#
_symmetry.space_group_name_H-M   'P 1'
#
loop_
_entity.id
_entity.type
_entity.pdbx_description
1 polymer ?
#
loop_
_entity_poly.entity_id
_entity_poly.type
_entity_poly.pdbx_seq_one_letter_code
_entity_poly.pdbx_strand_id
1 'polypeptide(L)'
;RAMRGQSDKVVAIIVTRLDSLSENLAVQTMLPAFYEQGYDPIMMESQFSPGLVEEHLGMLARRNIDGVVLFGFTGIDEAMLAPWRDTLVLMARDAPGFASVCYDDEGAITLLMQRLYDRGHRHISFLGVPHSDVTTGERRHLAYLAFCKKHRLTPTAALPGLGMKQGYDTVASVLTAETSALVCATDTLALGASKYLQQQGRDALQLASVGSTPLMKFLHPEILTVDPGYAESGRRAARQLIEQIAGSVDPRQIVIPAALN
;
A
#
# COMPACT_ATOMS: atom_id res chain seq x y z
N ARG A 1 31.33 -0.47 -36.72
CA ARG A 1 30.23 0.44 -37.14
C ARG A 1 29.15 0.33 -36.09
N ALA A 2 29.24 1.15 -35.06
CA ALA A 2 28.21 1.25 -34.03
C ALA A 2 26.93 1.72 -34.69
N MET A 3 25.88 0.92 -34.62
CA MET A 3 24.53 1.39 -34.94
C MET A 3 24.11 2.41 -33.88
N ARG A 4 24.19 3.68 -34.20
CA ARG A 4 23.47 4.72 -33.47
C ARG A 4 21.98 4.51 -33.73
N GLY A 5 21.18 4.40 -32.65
CA GLY A 5 19.79 4.78 -32.77
C GLY A 5 18.75 3.76 -32.36
N GLN A 6 18.86 3.20 -31.17
CA GLN A 6 17.68 2.98 -30.32
C GLN A 6 18.11 3.38 -28.94
N SER A 7 17.58 4.49 -28.43
CA SER A 7 17.59 4.80 -27.01
C SER A 7 16.95 3.59 -26.33
N ASP A 8 17.72 2.85 -25.56
CA ASP A 8 17.17 1.79 -24.74
C ASP A 8 16.17 2.47 -23.83
N LYS A 9 14.87 2.27 -24.08
CA LYS A 9 13.80 2.81 -23.25
C LYS A 9 13.80 2.05 -21.93
N VAL A 10 14.35 2.64 -20.87
CA VAL A 10 14.47 2.00 -19.56
C VAL A 10 13.79 2.84 -18.51
N VAL A 11 12.95 2.21 -17.71
CA VAL A 11 12.33 2.80 -16.51
C VAL A 11 12.73 1.99 -15.28
N ALA A 12 12.76 2.65 -14.13
CA ALA A 12 13.01 1.97 -12.86
C ALA A 12 11.75 1.95 -12.00
N ILE A 13 11.56 0.85 -11.28
CA ILE A 13 10.52 0.71 -10.26
C ILE A 13 11.24 0.45 -8.94
N ILE A 14 11.13 1.38 -8.00
CA ILE A 14 11.72 1.27 -6.66
C ILE A 14 10.60 0.92 -5.70
N VAL A 15 10.56 -0.33 -5.26
CA VAL A 15 9.64 -0.83 -4.22
C VAL A 15 10.25 -0.60 -2.84
N THR A 16 9.44 -0.61 -1.78
CA THR A 16 9.98 -0.53 -0.42
C THR A 16 10.62 -1.85 0.00
N ARG A 17 10.00 -2.97 -0.36
CA ARG A 17 10.48 -4.33 -0.08
C ARG A 17 9.89 -5.33 -1.08
N LEU A 18 10.69 -6.29 -1.47
CA LEU A 18 10.32 -7.30 -2.47
C LEU A 18 9.27 -8.29 -1.98
N ASP A 19 9.10 -8.44 -0.67
CA ASP A 19 8.09 -9.32 -0.06
C ASP A 19 6.73 -8.65 0.22
N SER A 20 6.54 -7.41 -0.22
CA SER A 20 5.27 -6.70 -0.05
C SER A 20 4.20 -7.26 -0.98
N LEU A 21 3.14 -7.85 -0.41
CA LEU A 21 2.00 -8.37 -1.17
C LEU A 21 1.27 -7.27 -1.95
N SER A 22 1.09 -6.10 -1.35
CA SER A 22 0.38 -4.97 -1.96
C SER A 22 1.16 -4.33 -3.10
N GLU A 23 2.46 -4.07 -2.89
CA GLU A 23 3.30 -3.47 -3.92
C GLU A 23 3.47 -4.40 -5.11
N ASN A 24 3.59 -5.70 -4.88
CA ASN A 24 3.68 -6.70 -5.95
C ASN A 24 2.43 -6.73 -6.84
N LEU A 25 1.24 -6.54 -6.29
CA LEU A 25 0.01 -6.45 -7.09
C LEU A 25 0.03 -5.23 -8.02
N ALA A 26 0.53 -4.10 -7.56
CA ALA A 26 0.70 -2.92 -8.41
C ALA A 26 1.77 -3.15 -9.49
N VAL A 27 2.91 -3.72 -9.12
CA VAL A 27 4.00 -4.01 -10.07
C VAL A 27 3.55 -4.99 -11.16
N GLN A 28 2.77 -6.01 -10.83
CA GLN A 28 2.25 -6.99 -11.80
C GLN A 28 1.44 -6.35 -12.93
N THR A 29 0.83 -5.20 -12.71
CA THR A 29 0.08 -4.47 -13.73
C THR A 29 0.91 -3.36 -14.39
N MET A 30 1.96 -2.86 -13.73
CA MET A 30 2.90 -1.91 -14.33
C MET A 30 3.74 -2.56 -15.43
N LEU A 31 4.27 -3.75 -15.17
CA LEU A 31 5.20 -4.42 -16.07
C LEU A 31 4.63 -4.61 -17.48
N PRO A 32 3.44 -5.21 -17.69
CA PRO A 32 2.85 -5.32 -19.01
C PRO A 32 2.66 -3.97 -19.71
N ALA A 33 2.22 -2.94 -18.98
CA ALA A 33 2.02 -1.61 -19.53
C ALA A 33 3.32 -0.98 -20.05
N PHE A 34 4.44 -1.19 -19.36
CA PHE A 34 5.75 -0.75 -19.82
C PHE A 34 6.23 -1.56 -21.02
N TYR A 35 6.11 -2.89 -21.00
CA TYR A 35 6.51 -3.74 -22.12
C TYR A 35 5.76 -3.41 -23.41
N GLU A 36 4.47 -3.17 -23.34
CA GLU A 36 3.64 -2.79 -24.50
C GLU A 36 4.12 -1.50 -25.18
N GLN A 37 4.77 -0.61 -24.44
CA GLN A 37 5.33 0.64 -24.95
C GLN A 37 6.83 0.55 -25.25
N GLY A 38 7.40 -0.65 -25.16
CA GLY A 38 8.81 -0.91 -25.48
C GLY A 38 9.80 -0.47 -24.43
N TYR A 39 9.35 -0.30 -23.17
CA TYR A 39 10.24 -0.03 -22.04
C TYR A 39 10.74 -1.31 -21.40
N ASP A 40 11.98 -1.28 -20.93
CA ASP A 40 12.60 -2.31 -20.11
C ASP A 40 12.60 -1.85 -18.64
N PRO A 41 11.76 -2.40 -17.77
CA PRO A 41 11.73 -2.01 -16.36
C PRO A 41 12.83 -2.66 -15.54
N ILE A 42 13.50 -1.87 -14.68
CA ILE A 42 14.46 -2.32 -13.70
C ILE A 42 13.79 -2.25 -12.32
N MET A 43 13.86 -3.34 -11.55
CA MET A 43 13.34 -3.40 -10.18
C MET A 43 14.45 -3.15 -9.16
N MET A 44 14.15 -2.31 -8.17
CA MET A 44 15.04 -1.98 -7.06
C MET A 44 14.25 -1.91 -5.76
N GLU A 45 14.94 -2.07 -4.63
CA GLU A 45 14.35 -2.07 -3.29
C GLU A 45 14.97 -0.95 -2.44
N SER A 46 14.13 -0.19 -1.72
CA SER A 46 14.58 0.88 -0.85
C SER A 46 14.71 0.48 0.62
N GLN A 47 14.01 -0.56 1.07
CA GLN A 47 13.96 -1.02 2.45
C GLN A 47 13.58 0.11 3.44
N PHE A 48 12.72 1.04 3.03
CA PHE A 48 12.35 2.23 3.82
C PHE A 48 13.53 3.13 4.20
N SER A 49 14.61 3.09 3.43
CA SER A 49 15.81 3.93 3.64
C SER A 49 15.81 5.10 2.67
N PRO A 50 15.64 6.36 3.14
CA PRO A 50 15.80 7.54 2.30
C PRO A 50 17.17 7.64 1.65
N GLY A 51 18.23 7.24 2.37
CA GLY A 51 19.59 7.22 1.84
C GLY A 51 19.76 6.25 0.68
N LEU A 52 19.13 5.07 0.76
CA LEU A 52 19.16 4.09 -0.34
C LEU A 52 18.38 4.58 -1.56
N VAL A 53 17.26 5.29 -1.35
CA VAL A 53 16.54 5.96 -2.46
C VAL A 53 17.44 6.97 -3.16
N GLU A 54 18.16 7.79 -2.40
CA GLU A 54 19.11 8.79 -2.94
C GLU A 54 20.21 8.13 -3.76
N GLU A 55 20.81 7.06 -3.25
CA GLU A 55 21.83 6.28 -3.97
C GLU A 55 21.30 5.70 -5.27
N HIS A 56 20.09 5.11 -5.24
CA HIS A 56 19.43 4.56 -6.43
C HIS A 56 19.16 5.64 -7.46
N LEU A 57 18.57 6.76 -7.07
CA LEU A 57 18.29 7.87 -7.99
C LEU A 57 19.57 8.44 -8.60
N GLY A 58 20.63 8.56 -7.82
CA GLY A 58 21.95 8.99 -8.33
C GLY A 58 22.53 8.02 -9.36
N MET A 59 22.41 6.72 -9.12
CA MET A 59 22.84 5.70 -10.08
C MET A 59 21.99 5.74 -11.36
N LEU A 60 20.68 5.86 -11.23
CA LEU A 60 19.75 5.92 -12.37
C LEU A 60 20.00 7.17 -13.23
N ALA A 61 20.30 8.31 -12.61
CA ALA A 61 20.67 9.54 -13.33
C ALA A 61 21.93 9.36 -14.17
N ARG A 62 22.96 8.71 -13.63
CA ARG A 62 24.20 8.41 -14.37
C ARG A 62 24.01 7.45 -15.54
N ARG A 63 22.97 6.62 -15.51
CA ARG A 63 22.62 5.65 -16.55
C ARG A 63 21.60 6.19 -17.56
N ASN A 64 21.21 7.46 -17.43
CA ASN A 64 20.22 8.10 -18.32
C ASN A 64 18.89 7.30 -18.40
N ILE A 65 18.38 6.85 -17.27
CA ILE A 65 17.08 6.17 -17.16
C ILE A 65 15.97 7.16 -17.48
N ASP A 66 14.98 6.76 -18.29
CA ASP A 66 13.93 7.65 -18.79
C ASP A 66 12.91 8.08 -17.74
N GLY A 67 12.66 7.25 -16.73
CA GLY A 67 11.73 7.58 -15.68
C GLY A 67 11.73 6.60 -14.52
N VAL A 68 11.07 6.97 -13.42
CA VAL A 68 11.03 6.24 -12.16
C VAL A 68 9.61 6.17 -11.62
N VAL A 69 9.18 4.97 -11.22
CA VAL A 69 8.09 4.78 -10.29
C VAL A 69 8.68 4.52 -8.91
N LEU A 70 8.38 5.38 -7.95
CA LEU A 70 8.88 5.26 -6.58
C LEU A 70 7.74 4.99 -5.62
N PHE A 71 7.75 3.84 -4.96
CA PHE A 71 6.87 3.59 -3.82
C PHE A 71 7.34 4.44 -2.65
N GLY A 72 6.52 5.46 -2.32
CA GLY A 72 6.83 6.45 -1.30
C GLY A 72 6.63 5.89 0.11
N PHE A 73 7.32 6.49 1.04
CA PHE A 73 7.19 6.22 2.47
C PHE A 73 7.55 7.48 3.26
N THR A 74 7.21 7.49 4.55
CA THR A 74 7.48 8.63 5.42
C THR A 74 8.98 8.84 5.61
N GLY A 75 9.47 10.07 5.44
CA GLY A 75 10.89 10.42 5.60
C GLY A 75 11.65 10.67 4.30
N ILE A 76 11.04 10.45 3.14
CA ILE A 76 11.65 10.86 1.86
C ILE A 76 11.62 12.38 1.77
N ASP A 77 12.78 13.00 1.51
CA ASP A 77 12.90 14.41 1.25
C ASP A 77 12.51 14.72 -0.21
N GLU A 78 11.53 15.59 -0.39
CA GLU A 78 11.07 16.02 -1.70
C GLU A 78 12.14 16.75 -2.51
N ALA A 79 13.09 17.41 -1.85
CA ALA A 79 14.21 18.06 -2.52
C ALA A 79 15.09 17.06 -3.31
N MET A 80 15.23 15.84 -2.80
CA MET A 80 15.92 14.73 -3.46
C MET A 80 15.24 14.32 -4.75
N LEU A 81 13.91 14.47 -4.83
CA LEU A 81 13.10 14.08 -5.97
C LEU A 81 13.00 15.18 -7.04
N ALA A 82 13.36 16.42 -6.72
CA ALA A 82 13.15 17.57 -7.59
C ALA A 82 13.73 17.42 -9.02
N PRO A 83 14.92 16.82 -9.24
CA PRO A 83 15.45 16.57 -10.58
C PRO A 83 14.60 15.62 -11.44
N TRP A 84 13.76 14.81 -10.80
CA TRP A 84 12.91 13.80 -11.45
C TRP A 84 11.45 14.22 -11.62
N ARG A 85 11.10 15.47 -11.30
CA ARG A 85 9.71 15.95 -11.27
C ARG A 85 8.89 15.53 -12.47
N ASP A 86 9.44 15.67 -13.68
CA ASP A 86 8.74 15.41 -14.93
C ASP A 86 8.81 13.95 -15.39
N THR A 87 9.58 13.12 -14.71
CA THR A 87 9.86 11.72 -15.05
C THR A 87 9.74 10.77 -13.87
N LEU A 88 8.98 11.17 -12.85
CA LEU A 88 8.75 10.35 -11.66
C LEU A 88 7.27 10.31 -11.31
N VAL A 89 6.78 9.14 -10.92
CA VAL A 89 5.48 8.93 -10.31
C VAL A 89 5.67 8.32 -8.94
N LEU A 90 5.09 8.96 -7.92
CA LEU A 90 5.04 8.42 -6.55
C LEU A 90 3.88 7.45 -6.41
N MET A 91 4.11 6.36 -5.67
CA MET A 91 3.07 5.41 -5.27
C MET A 91 2.81 5.52 -3.78
N ALA A 92 1.55 5.40 -3.39
CA ALA A 92 1.05 5.35 -2.01
C ALA A 92 1.23 6.63 -1.18
N ARG A 93 2.03 7.57 -1.63
CA ARG A 93 2.27 8.87 -1.02
C ARG A 93 2.15 9.97 -2.06
N ASP A 94 1.62 11.10 -1.67
CA ASP A 94 1.61 12.32 -2.48
C ASP A 94 2.71 13.30 -2.05
N ALA A 95 3.12 14.14 -2.99
CA ALA A 95 3.99 15.27 -2.76
C ALA A 95 3.60 16.43 -3.69
N PRO A 96 3.59 17.69 -3.21
CA PRO A 96 3.22 18.84 -4.03
C PRO A 96 4.09 18.97 -5.28
N GLY A 97 3.44 19.07 -6.44
CA GLY A 97 4.10 19.23 -7.73
C GLY A 97 4.69 17.95 -8.34
N PHE A 98 4.48 16.79 -7.72
CA PHE A 98 4.83 15.49 -8.27
C PHE A 98 3.58 14.72 -8.69
N ALA A 99 3.70 13.87 -9.71
CA ALA A 99 2.67 12.90 -10.00
C ALA A 99 2.63 11.85 -8.90
N SER A 100 1.42 11.48 -8.50
CA SER A 100 1.24 10.44 -7.49
C SER A 100 -0.01 9.60 -7.76
N VAL A 101 0.06 8.33 -7.34
CA VAL A 101 -1.09 7.42 -7.28
C VAL A 101 -1.22 6.96 -5.83
N CYS A 102 -2.28 7.37 -5.18
CA CYS A 102 -2.55 7.14 -3.77
C CYS A 102 -3.82 6.32 -3.59
N TYR A 103 -3.97 5.77 -2.40
CA TYR A 103 -5.14 5.00 -1.99
C TYR A 103 -6.02 5.82 -1.05
N ASP A 104 -7.29 5.47 -0.99
CA ASP A 104 -8.22 6.02 -0.01
C ASP A 104 -8.13 5.23 1.31
N ASP A 105 -7.07 5.48 2.07
CA ASP A 105 -6.79 4.78 3.33
C ASP A 105 -7.89 4.97 4.37
N GLU A 106 -8.43 6.16 4.47
CA GLU A 106 -9.53 6.49 5.38
C GLU A 106 -10.82 5.78 4.95
N GLY A 107 -11.17 5.88 3.67
CA GLY A 107 -12.35 5.21 3.11
C GLY A 107 -12.30 3.70 3.24
N ALA A 108 -11.14 3.09 3.07
CA ALA A 108 -10.97 1.65 3.21
C ALA A 108 -11.35 1.16 4.62
N ILE A 109 -10.86 1.81 5.65
CA ILE A 109 -11.21 1.47 7.05
C ILE A 109 -12.67 1.79 7.36
N THR A 110 -13.16 2.92 6.89
CA THR A 110 -14.57 3.31 7.10
C THR A 110 -15.53 2.30 6.49
N LEU A 111 -15.24 1.78 5.30
CA LEU A 111 -16.05 0.74 4.65
C LEU A 111 -16.07 -0.56 5.47
N LEU A 112 -14.92 -1.01 5.98
CA LEU A 112 -14.86 -2.20 6.83
C LEU A 112 -15.63 -2.01 8.14
N MET A 113 -15.40 -0.91 8.82
CA MET A 113 -16.06 -0.60 10.09
C MET A 113 -17.57 -0.48 9.92
N GLN A 114 -18.03 0.18 8.86
CA GLN A 114 -19.45 0.31 8.57
C GLN A 114 -20.08 -1.06 8.30
N ARG A 115 -19.45 -1.91 7.51
CA ARG A 115 -19.96 -3.26 7.22
C ARG A 115 -20.06 -4.11 8.49
N LEU A 116 -19.07 -4.06 9.36
CA LEU A 116 -19.09 -4.79 10.63
C LEU A 116 -20.19 -4.23 11.58
N TYR A 117 -20.31 -2.91 11.64
CA TYR A 117 -21.33 -2.25 12.45
C TYR A 117 -22.75 -2.62 11.98
N ASP A 118 -22.98 -2.64 10.67
CA ASP A 118 -24.27 -3.03 10.06
C ASP A 118 -24.63 -4.51 10.31
N ARG A 119 -23.61 -5.35 10.48
CA ARG A 119 -23.75 -6.77 10.89
C ARG A 119 -23.98 -6.96 12.39
N GLY A 120 -24.06 -5.88 13.16
CA GLY A 120 -24.32 -5.91 14.59
C GLY A 120 -23.11 -5.94 15.49
N HIS A 121 -21.87 -5.90 14.95
CA HIS A 121 -20.67 -5.83 15.80
C HIS A 121 -20.59 -4.49 16.51
N ARG A 122 -20.29 -4.52 17.81
CA ARG A 122 -20.15 -3.32 18.68
C ARG A 122 -18.83 -3.30 19.45
N HIS A 123 -18.18 -4.45 19.60
CA HIS A 123 -16.86 -4.62 20.18
C HIS A 123 -15.88 -5.01 19.08
N ILE A 124 -15.37 -3.99 18.39
CA ILE A 124 -14.50 -4.11 17.21
C ILE A 124 -13.11 -3.62 17.59
N SER A 125 -12.15 -4.52 17.61
CA SER A 125 -10.74 -4.18 17.87
C SER A 125 -9.99 -3.85 16.58
N PHE A 126 -8.84 -3.23 16.71
CA PHE A 126 -7.99 -2.82 15.58
C PHE A 126 -6.53 -3.26 15.79
N LEU A 127 -5.94 -3.77 14.74
CA LEU A 127 -4.53 -4.14 14.68
C LEU A 127 -3.88 -3.41 13.50
N GLY A 128 -2.92 -2.56 13.77
CA GLY A 128 -2.41 -1.63 12.75
C GLY A 128 -0.91 -1.45 12.73
N VAL A 129 -0.50 -0.37 12.13
CA VAL A 129 0.89 0.02 11.89
C VAL A 129 1.18 1.30 12.66
N PRO A 130 2.40 1.49 13.20
CA PRO A 130 2.75 2.72 13.91
C PRO A 130 2.56 3.99 13.08
N HIS A 131 2.25 5.11 13.74
CA HIS A 131 2.02 6.41 13.10
C HIS A 131 3.25 7.00 12.41
N SER A 132 4.44 6.44 12.62
CA SER A 132 5.61 6.77 11.80
C SER A 132 5.42 6.44 10.32
N ASP A 133 4.50 5.53 10.00
CA ASP A 133 3.93 5.35 8.67
C ASP A 133 2.64 6.18 8.57
N VAL A 134 2.67 7.27 7.81
CA VAL A 134 1.55 8.22 7.73
C VAL A 134 0.33 7.63 7.02
N THR A 135 0.51 6.82 5.98
CA THR A 135 -0.58 6.30 5.16
C THR A 135 -1.20 5.03 5.75
N THR A 136 -0.46 3.94 5.75
CA THR A 136 -0.93 2.64 6.27
C THR A 136 -1.09 2.64 7.80
N GLY A 137 -0.25 3.40 8.51
CA GLY A 137 -0.27 3.50 9.96
C GLY A 137 -1.24 4.55 10.46
N GLU A 138 -0.88 5.83 10.36
CA GLU A 138 -1.63 6.93 10.97
C GLU A 138 -3.03 7.09 10.39
N ARG A 139 -3.16 7.24 9.07
CA ARG A 139 -4.47 7.50 8.43
C ARG A 139 -5.47 6.38 8.69
N ARG A 140 -5.04 5.12 8.60
CA ARG A 140 -5.92 3.97 8.85
C ARG A 140 -6.33 3.87 10.31
N HIS A 141 -5.40 4.09 11.25
CA HIS A 141 -5.74 4.09 12.68
C HIS A 141 -6.66 5.25 13.05
N LEU A 142 -6.40 6.47 12.58
CA LEU A 142 -7.25 7.62 12.84
C LEU A 142 -8.66 7.44 12.27
N ALA A 143 -8.82 6.80 11.12
CA ALA A 143 -10.12 6.46 10.55
C ALA A 143 -10.91 5.50 11.47
N TYR A 144 -10.25 4.48 12.02
CA TYR A 144 -10.84 3.59 13.01
C TYR A 144 -11.31 4.36 14.26
N LEU A 145 -10.46 5.21 14.82
CA LEU A 145 -10.79 6.02 16.00
C LEU A 145 -11.95 6.98 15.73
N ALA A 146 -11.97 7.62 14.57
CA ALA A 146 -13.05 8.52 14.16
C ALA A 146 -14.39 7.77 14.03
N PHE A 147 -14.38 6.56 13.47
CA PHE A 147 -15.58 5.72 13.40
C PHE A 147 -16.08 5.34 14.78
N CYS A 148 -15.18 4.89 15.67
CA CYS A 148 -15.54 4.56 17.05
C CYS A 148 -16.17 5.75 17.76
N LYS A 149 -15.59 6.94 17.65
CA LYS A 149 -16.11 8.17 18.24
C LYS A 149 -17.52 8.50 17.72
N LYS A 150 -17.70 8.46 16.40
CA LYS A 150 -18.98 8.75 15.74
C LYS A 150 -20.10 7.81 16.20
N HIS A 151 -19.79 6.54 16.38
CA HIS A 151 -20.77 5.51 16.72
C HIS A 151 -20.78 5.14 18.23
N ARG A 152 -20.03 5.86 19.05
CA ARG A 152 -19.92 5.64 20.51
C ARG A 152 -19.43 4.23 20.86
N LEU A 153 -18.51 3.70 20.07
CA LEU A 153 -17.82 2.46 20.37
C LEU A 153 -16.54 2.73 21.18
N THR A 154 -16.19 1.82 22.06
CA THR A 154 -14.92 1.89 22.80
C THR A 154 -13.79 1.39 21.93
N PRO A 155 -12.79 2.22 21.58
CA PRO A 155 -11.67 1.77 20.77
C PRO A 155 -10.74 0.86 21.56
N THR A 156 -10.28 -0.21 20.92
CA THR A 156 -9.24 -1.12 21.43
C THR A 156 -8.28 -1.42 20.30
N ALA A 157 -7.05 -0.93 20.40
CA ALA A 157 -6.10 -1.00 19.30
C ALA A 157 -4.69 -1.29 19.77
N ALA A 158 -3.90 -1.94 18.89
CA ALA A 158 -2.46 -2.04 18.99
C ALA A 158 -1.85 -1.82 17.59
N LEU A 159 -0.63 -1.30 17.56
CA LEU A 159 0.07 -0.90 16.33
C LEU A 159 1.43 -1.62 16.25
N PRO A 160 1.45 -2.95 16.02
CA PRO A 160 2.69 -3.73 16.11
C PRO A 160 3.65 -3.51 14.94
N GLY A 161 3.16 -3.17 13.75
CA GLY A 161 4.00 -3.01 12.55
C GLY A 161 3.43 -3.71 11.32
N LEU A 162 4.29 -4.07 10.37
CA LEU A 162 3.90 -4.58 9.04
C LEU A 162 3.97 -6.12 8.90
N GLY A 163 4.61 -6.82 9.81
CA GLY A 163 4.92 -8.25 9.67
C GLY A 163 3.82 -9.20 10.14
N MET A 164 3.73 -10.38 9.54
CA MET A 164 2.82 -11.45 9.99
C MET A 164 3.08 -11.87 11.43
N LYS A 165 4.35 -12.05 11.79
CA LYS A 165 4.75 -12.42 13.15
C LYS A 165 4.33 -11.35 14.17
N GLN A 166 4.48 -10.09 13.83
CA GLN A 166 4.03 -8.98 14.68
C GLN A 166 2.52 -9.03 14.91
N GLY A 167 1.73 -9.32 13.88
CA GLY A 167 0.29 -9.54 14.01
C GLY A 167 -0.05 -10.71 14.92
N TYR A 168 0.62 -11.84 14.74
CA TYR A 168 0.47 -13.04 15.57
C TYR A 168 0.81 -12.78 17.04
N ASP A 169 1.95 -12.16 17.31
CA ASP A 169 2.45 -11.94 18.68
C ASP A 169 1.61 -10.91 19.46
N THR A 170 0.94 -9.99 18.77
CA THR A 170 0.28 -8.82 19.37
C THR A 170 -1.24 -8.97 19.47
N VAL A 171 -1.87 -9.77 18.62
CA VAL A 171 -3.33 -9.84 18.53
C VAL A 171 -4.03 -10.13 19.86
N ALA A 172 -3.44 -10.93 20.71
CA ALA A 172 -4.00 -11.25 22.05
C ALA A 172 -4.24 -10.01 22.91
N SER A 173 -3.40 -8.99 22.76
CA SER A 173 -3.47 -7.75 23.57
C SER A 173 -4.71 -6.90 23.28
N VAL A 174 -5.35 -7.08 22.13
CA VAL A 174 -6.54 -6.33 21.72
C VAL A 174 -7.83 -7.15 21.80
N LEU A 175 -7.77 -8.37 22.31
CA LEU A 175 -8.92 -9.26 22.45
C LEU A 175 -9.42 -9.28 23.88
N THR A 176 -10.75 -9.14 24.03
CA THR A 176 -11.48 -9.37 25.27
C THR A 176 -12.51 -10.48 25.06
N ALA A 177 -13.21 -10.88 26.12
CA ALA A 177 -14.32 -11.83 26.00
C ALA A 177 -15.47 -11.30 25.11
N GLU A 178 -15.60 -9.99 25.03
CA GLU A 178 -16.67 -9.31 24.27
C GLU A 178 -16.28 -9.02 22.82
N THR A 179 -14.99 -9.07 22.45
CA THR A 179 -14.53 -8.78 21.09
C THR A 179 -15.16 -9.74 20.10
N SER A 180 -15.95 -9.21 19.18
CA SER A 180 -16.65 -9.99 18.14
C SER A 180 -16.08 -9.80 16.73
N ALA A 181 -15.31 -8.74 16.53
CA ALA A 181 -14.65 -8.47 15.24
C ALA A 181 -13.29 -7.80 15.46
N LEU A 182 -12.40 -8.02 14.50
CA LEU A 182 -11.06 -7.42 14.47
C LEU A 182 -10.78 -6.89 13.07
N VAL A 183 -10.48 -5.58 12.98
CA VAL A 183 -10.02 -4.93 11.75
C VAL A 183 -8.49 -4.88 11.77
N CYS A 184 -7.88 -5.43 10.74
CA CYS A 184 -6.44 -5.36 10.51
C CYS A 184 -6.13 -4.35 9.41
N ALA A 185 -5.17 -3.48 9.63
CA ALA A 185 -4.78 -2.45 8.67
C ALA A 185 -4.23 -3.03 7.36
N THR A 186 -3.72 -4.26 7.37
CA THR A 186 -3.17 -4.96 6.21
C THR A 186 -3.54 -6.44 6.21
N ASP A 187 -3.53 -7.08 5.04
CA ASP A 187 -3.69 -8.52 4.91
C ASP A 187 -2.59 -9.29 5.65
N THR A 188 -1.37 -8.77 5.66
CA THR A 188 -0.25 -9.40 6.34
C THR A 188 -0.48 -9.51 7.85
N LEU A 189 -0.98 -8.45 8.49
CA LEU A 189 -1.38 -8.48 9.90
C LEU A 189 -2.54 -9.45 10.14
N ALA A 190 -3.52 -9.47 9.24
CA ALA A 190 -4.68 -10.37 9.34
C ALA A 190 -4.27 -11.85 9.24
N LEU A 191 -3.30 -12.20 8.40
CA LEU A 191 -2.76 -13.56 8.31
C LEU A 191 -2.13 -14.01 9.65
N GLY A 192 -1.34 -13.14 10.27
CA GLY A 192 -0.77 -13.41 11.59
C GLY A 192 -1.83 -13.57 12.67
N ALA A 193 -2.79 -12.66 12.71
CA ALA A 193 -3.91 -12.72 13.65
C ALA A 193 -4.76 -13.99 13.45
N SER A 194 -5.07 -14.34 12.21
CA SER A 194 -5.83 -15.55 11.87
C SER A 194 -5.16 -16.82 12.39
N LYS A 195 -3.85 -16.94 12.19
CA LYS A 195 -3.08 -18.09 12.70
C LYS A 195 -3.19 -18.21 14.23
N TYR A 196 -3.06 -17.10 14.95
CA TYR A 196 -3.20 -17.08 16.40
C TYR A 196 -4.61 -17.51 16.84
N LEU A 197 -5.65 -16.92 16.24
CA LEU A 197 -7.05 -17.21 16.57
C LEU A 197 -7.41 -18.67 16.32
N GLN A 198 -6.98 -19.27 15.23
CA GLN A 198 -7.16 -20.69 14.95
C GLN A 198 -6.52 -21.58 16.03
N GLN A 199 -5.30 -21.25 16.44
CA GLN A 199 -4.60 -21.99 17.50
C GLN A 199 -5.28 -21.87 18.87
N GLN A 200 -6.01 -20.79 19.11
CA GLN A 200 -6.76 -20.56 20.36
C GLN A 200 -8.23 -21.02 20.29
N GLY A 201 -8.66 -21.62 19.17
CA GLY A 201 -10.05 -22.05 18.97
C GLY A 201 -11.05 -20.88 18.96
N ARG A 202 -10.62 -19.70 18.51
CA ARG A 202 -11.46 -18.49 18.39
C ARG A 202 -11.86 -18.17 16.93
N ASP A 203 -12.16 -19.19 16.15
CA ASP A 203 -12.47 -19.07 14.72
C ASP A 203 -13.79 -18.32 14.44
N ALA A 204 -14.66 -18.18 15.45
CA ALA A 204 -15.92 -17.47 15.32
C ALA A 204 -15.76 -15.93 15.29
N LEU A 205 -14.59 -15.40 15.64
CA LEU A 205 -14.33 -13.96 15.59
C LEU A 205 -14.22 -13.50 14.13
N GLN A 206 -15.00 -12.47 13.77
CA GLN A 206 -14.97 -11.93 12.41
C GLN A 206 -13.72 -11.10 12.18
N LEU A 207 -12.85 -11.57 11.30
CA LEU A 207 -11.71 -10.78 10.81
C LEU A 207 -12.10 -9.92 9.61
N ALA A 208 -11.47 -8.75 9.54
CA ALA A 208 -11.56 -7.86 8.39
C ALA A 208 -10.18 -7.26 8.11
N SER A 209 -9.84 -7.01 6.86
CA SER A 209 -8.56 -6.43 6.48
C SER A 209 -8.62 -5.55 5.23
N VAL A 210 -7.63 -4.68 5.11
CA VAL A 210 -7.39 -3.87 3.92
C VAL A 210 -6.33 -4.55 3.07
N GLY A 211 -6.68 -4.89 1.81
CA GLY A 211 -5.73 -5.49 0.88
C GLY A 211 -6.39 -6.36 -0.18
N SER A 212 -7.21 -7.32 0.21
CA SER A 212 -7.90 -8.22 -0.72
C SER A 212 -6.95 -8.94 -1.70
N THR A 213 -5.79 -9.34 -1.20
CA THR A 213 -4.77 -10.02 -2.02
C THR A 213 -5.26 -11.42 -2.43
N PRO A 214 -4.81 -11.98 -3.58
CA PRO A 214 -5.18 -13.33 -3.99
C PRO A 214 -4.87 -14.40 -2.95
N LEU A 215 -3.74 -14.29 -2.25
CA LEU A 215 -3.36 -15.19 -1.17
C LEU A 215 -4.38 -15.17 -0.03
N MET A 216 -4.78 -13.98 0.42
CA MET A 216 -5.80 -13.81 1.45
C MET A 216 -7.13 -14.43 1.03
N LYS A 217 -7.62 -14.12 -0.16
CA LYS A 217 -8.89 -14.65 -0.68
C LYS A 217 -8.89 -16.17 -0.81
N PHE A 218 -7.76 -16.75 -1.19
CA PHE A 218 -7.64 -18.18 -1.35
C PHE A 218 -7.58 -18.93 -0.02
N LEU A 219 -6.76 -18.44 0.92
CA LEU A 219 -6.57 -19.11 2.22
C LEU A 219 -7.70 -18.80 3.22
N HIS A 220 -8.27 -17.62 3.16
CA HIS A 220 -9.22 -17.09 4.14
C HIS A 220 -10.40 -16.39 3.48
N PRO A 221 -11.24 -17.11 2.70
CA PRO A 221 -12.39 -16.49 2.03
C PRO A 221 -13.44 -15.94 3.01
N GLU A 222 -13.40 -16.35 4.28
CA GLU A 222 -14.27 -15.88 5.36
C GLU A 222 -13.90 -14.48 5.87
N ILE A 223 -12.68 -14.01 5.63
CA ILE A 223 -12.24 -12.68 6.06
C ILE A 223 -12.86 -11.61 5.16
N LEU A 224 -13.51 -10.64 5.77
CA LEU A 224 -14.03 -9.47 5.08
C LEU A 224 -12.88 -8.59 4.61
N THR A 225 -12.79 -8.30 3.30
CA THR A 225 -11.69 -7.50 2.76
C THR A 225 -12.19 -6.28 1.99
N VAL A 226 -11.38 -5.22 2.01
CA VAL A 226 -11.47 -4.07 1.13
C VAL A 226 -10.28 -4.08 0.18
N ASP A 227 -10.56 -3.93 -1.10
CA ASP A 227 -9.54 -3.72 -2.13
C ASP A 227 -9.24 -2.23 -2.25
N PRO A 228 -8.02 -1.77 -1.93
CA PRO A 228 -7.61 -0.38 -2.18
C PRO A 228 -7.40 -0.05 -3.66
N GLY A 229 -7.44 -1.03 -4.54
CA GLY A 229 -7.20 -0.88 -5.97
C GLY A 229 -5.73 -0.98 -6.35
N TYR A 230 -4.97 -1.86 -5.73
CA TYR A 230 -3.53 -2.03 -6.02
C TYR A 230 -3.26 -2.36 -7.48
N ALA A 231 -4.02 -3.26 -8.09
CA ALA A 231 -3.88 -3.61 -9.49
C ALA A 231 -4.15 -2.40 -10.42
N GLU A 232 -5.21 -1.65 -10.15
CA GLU A 232 -5.54 -0.43 -10.91
C GLU A 232 -4.47 0.66 -10.71
N SER A 233 -3.94 0.81 -9.50
CA SER A 233 -2.90 1.79 -9.19
C SER A 233 -1.65 1.56 -10.05
N GLY A 234 -1.25 0.32 -10.27
CA GLY A 234 -0.12 -0.02 -11.13
C GLY A 234 -0.34 0.38 -12.58
N ARG A 235 -1.51 0.09 -13.14
CA ARG A 235 -1.87 0.51 -14.52
C ARG A 235 -1.86 2.03 -14.66
N ARG A 236 -2.44 2.73 -13.68
CA ARG A 236 -2.52 4.20 -13.70
C ARG A 236 -1.14 4.84 -13.57
N ALA A 237 -0.28 4.31 -12.70
CA ALA A 237 1.07 4.82 -12.52
C ALA A 237 1.94 4.63 -13.78
N ALA A 238 1.92 3.46 -14.37
CA ALA A 238 2.66 3.21 -15.61
C ALA A 238 2.19 4.12 -16.76
N ARG A 239 0.89 4.26 -16.95
CA ARG A 239 0.33 5.17 -17.96
C ARG A 239 0.75 6.61 -17.72
N GLN A 240 0.62 7.09 -16.47
CA GLN A 240 1.00 8.46 -16.12
C GLN A 240 2.48 8.71 -16.42
N LEU A 241 3.38 7.79 -16.05
CA LEU A 241 4.80 7.94 -16.31
C LEU A 241 5.12 7.95 -17.80
N ILE A 242 4.56 7.04 -18.58
CA ILE A 242 4.77 6.96 -20.03
C ILE A 242 4.33 8.26 -20.69
N GLU A 243 3.17 8.78 -20.33
CA GLU A 243 2.62 10.03 -20.89
C GLU A 243 3.43 11.26 -20.46
N GLN A 244 3.97 11.28 -19.23
CA GLN A 244 4.88 12.34 -18.77
C GLN A 244 6.21 12.33 -19.53
N ILE A 245 6.82 11.19 -19.72
CA ILE A 245 8.06 11.04 -20.49
C ILE A 245 7.85 11.54 -21.93
N ALA A 246 6.70 11.29 -22.51
CA ALA A 246 6.32 11.77 -23.84
C ALA A 246 5.96 13.27 -23.86
N GLY A 247 5.85 13.93 -22.70
CA GLY A 247 5.43 15.33 -22.60
C GLY A 247 3.95 15.58 -22.92
N SER A 248 3.12 14.53 -22.85
CA SER A 248 1.70 14.60 -23.20
C SER A 248 0.80 15.06 -22.06
N VAL A 249 1.25 14.89 -20.81
CA VAL A 249 0.52 15.26 -19.59
C VAL A 249 1.47 15.82 -18.54
N ASP A 250 0.91 16.69 -17.68
CA ASP A 250 1.61 17.22 -16.52
C ASP A 250 1.49 16.25 -15.32
N PRO A 251 2.40 16.38 -14.32
CA PRO A 251 2.27 15.70 -13.04
C PRO A 251 0.93 16.02 -12.37
N ARG A 252 0.23 14.98 -11.89
CA ARG A 252 -1.06 15.10 -11.20
C ARG A 252 -1.21 14.05 -10.10
N GLN A 253 -2.05 14.36 -9.12
CA GLN A 253 -2.46 13.39 -8.11
C GLN A 253 -3.63 12.54 -8.62
N ILE A 254 -3.51 11.24 -8.42
CA ILE A 254 -4.53 10.25 -8.72
C ILE A 254 -4.85 9.51 -7.42
N VAL A 255 -6.11 9.48 -7.01
CA VAL A 255 -6.58 8.72 -5.85
C VAL A 255 -7.44 7.56 -6.34
N ILE A 256 -7.08 6.35 -5.98
CA ILE A 256 -7.83 5.15 -6.31
C ILE A 256 -8.87 4.91 -5.21
N PRO A 257 -10.16 4.80 -5.55
CA PRO A 257 -11.19 4.52 -4.55
C PRO A 257 -11.09 3.09 -4.03
N ALA A 258 -11.36 2.91 -2.73
CA ALA A 258 -11.46 1.60 -2.11
C ALA A 258 -12.82 0.95 -2.42
N ALA A 259 -12.84 -0.38 -2.54
CA ALA A 259 -14.04 -1.16 -2.78
C ALA A 259 -14.13 -2.38 -1.87
N LEU A 260 -15.31 -2.63 -1.29
CA LEU A 260 -15.62 -3.88 -0.58
C LEU A 260 -15.71 -5.05 -1.57
N ASN A 261 -15.16 -6.18 -1.15
CA ASN A 261 -15.29 -7.47 -1.85
C ASN A 261 -16.28 -8.39 -1.16
#